data_bcfa97f1bdfd6de0fc9c4c5350c4b176
#
_entry.id   bcfa97f1bdfd6de0fc9c4c5350c4b176
#
_cell.length_a   1.000
_cell.length_b   1.000
_cell.length_c   1.000
_cell.angle_alpha   90.00
_cell.angle_beta   90.00
_cell.angle_gamma   90.00
#
_symmetry.space_group_name_H-M   'P 1'
#
loop_
_entity.id
_entity.type
_entity.pdbx_description
1 polymer ?
#
loop_
_entity_poly.entity_id
_entity_poly.type
_entity_poly.pdbx_seq_one_letter_code
_entity_poly.pdbx_strand_id
1 'polypeptide(L)'
;MTSADTDNPSVLAPAVSVARMFFDRVAATPDAEAFRHPVDGGWTSVTWGRTAETVTATAAGLLALGIAPEDRVAIASATRIEWLYADLAIMCAGAATTAVYPSTSAADVTFILSDSRSRVVFAEDDAQIAKLRAQRDQLPDLLRVVTFDGEPDGEWVISLADLQALGAALLAERPTAVDEAVSAVGPEDLATIIYTSGTTGRPKGVELPHRCWTYIGAGAEALGIVRRDDLQYLWLPMAHSFGKMLEAVQLQIGFPTAIDGRIERIVENLAVVRPTFMAGPPRIFEKVHAKITQTVGDEGGLKLRLFTWAFSVGRRVWRARVDGAPAGPALRAQHAVADRLVLSKIRARLGGRIRFLVSGSAALSPDIADWFGAAGMVVIEGYALTETGGGSCIGSIEHPTPGLVGAPLVGSEVRIADDGEILIRGPHVMRGYHNRPDATAEVLSADGWFATGDIGELDEQGRLRVTDRKKDLIKTSGGKYIAPQAIEAQFKAVCPLASQMLVHGDGRNYATALITLDPDALAQWGRAQGLASTDYAVLVADPAVLDYVRACVDELNGRLNRWETRKDFRVLRHDTQ
;
A
#
# COMPACT_ATOMS: atom_id res chain seq x y z
N MET A 1 -10.96 1.53 35.25
CA MET A 1 -11.74 0.49 34.58
C MET A 1 -10.77 -0.45 33.92
N THR A 2 -10.90 -1.70 34.25
CA THR A 2 -9.98 -2.82 34.12
C THR A 2 -9.35 -2.98 32.74
N SER A 3 -8.04 -3.28 32.77
CA SER A 3 -7.25 -3.80 31.64
C SER A 3 -8.05 -4.82 30.84
N ALA A 4 -8.23 -4.57 29.54
CA ALA A 4 -8.74 -5.56 28.63
C ALA A 4 -7.75 -6.74 28.62
N ASP A 5 -8.27 -7.93 28.87
CA ASP A 5 -7.57 -9.21 28.77
C ASP A 5 -6.94 -9.35 27.38
N THR A 6 -5.65 -9.01 27.27
CA THR A 6 -4.84 -9.22 26.07
C THR A 6 -4.25 -10.65 26.01
N ASP A 7 -4.56 -11.48 26.99
CA ASP A 7 -3.96 -12.82 27.17
C ASP A 7 -4.84 -13.99 26.70
N ASN A 8 -5.77 -13.79 25.73
CA ASN A 8 -6.51 -14.92 25.18
C ASN A 8 -6.06 -15.22 23.73
N PRO A 9 -5.03 -16.06 23.52
CA PRO A 9 -4.60 -16.50 22.18
C PRO A 9 -5.63 -17.35 21.44
N SER A 10 -6.78 -17.66 22.08
CA SER A 10 -7.87 -18.48 21.52
C SER A 10 -8.81 -17.71 20.60
N VAL A 11 -8.62 -16.42 20.37
CA VAL A 11 -9.52 -15.57 19.56
C VAL A 11 -9.18 -15.61 18.06
N LEU A 12 -7.94 -15.88 17.68
CA LEU A 12 -7.56 -15.98 16.28
C LEU A 12 -7.57 -17.45 15.84
N ALA A 13 -8.43 -17.77 14.88
CA ALA A 13 -8.47 -19.08 14.21
C ALA A 13 -8.21 -18.87 12.70
N PRO A 14 -6.96 -18.58 12.29
CA PRO A 14 -6.64 -18.39 10.88
C PRO A 14 -6.85 -19.70 10.13
N ALA A 15 -7.27 -19.59 8.86
CA ALA A 15 -7.35 -20.73 7.96
C ALA A 15 -5.96 -21.39 7.80
N VAL A 16 -5.93 -22.68 7.47
CA VAL A 16 -4.68 -23.44 7.29
C VAL A 16 -3.84 -22.86 6.14
N SER A 17 -4.50 -22.42 5.06
CA SER A 17 -3.85 -21.82 3.91
C SER A 17 -4.74 -20.75 3.26
N VAL A 18 -4.17 -19.91 2.40
CA VAL A 18 -4.92 -18.92 1.61
C VAL A 18 -5.90 -19.61 0.66
N ALA A 19 -5.49 -20.75 0.06
CA ALA A 19 -6.37 -21.56 -0.79
C ALA A 19 -7.60 -22.07 -0.02
N ARG A 20 -7.41 -22.56 1.20
CA ARG A 20 -8.51 -22.98 2.08
C ARG A 20 -9.38 -21.78 2.46
N MET A 21 -8.77 -20.64 2.86
CA MET A 21 -9.50 -19.42 3.21
C MET A 21 -10.37 -18.93 2.05
N PHE A 22 -9.89 -19.04 0.81
CA PHE A 22 -10.68 -18.72 -0.38
C PHE A 22 -11.90 -19.63 -0.53
N PHE A 23 -11.73 -20.96 -0.48
CA PHE A 23 -12.86 -21.88 -0.62
C PHE A 23 -13.84 -21.81 0.56
N ASP A 24 -13.38 -21.55 1.77
CA ASP A 24 -14.25 -21.30 2.93
C ASP A 24 -15.08 -20.02 2.71
N ARG A 25 -14.50 -18.98 2.10
CA ARG A 25 -15.23 -17.76 1.72
C ARG A 25 -16.28 -18.05 0.65
N VAL A 26 -15.92 -18.80 -0.38
CA VAL A 26 -16.86 -19.20 -1.45
C VAL A 26 -18.04 -19.98 -0.86
N ALA A 27 -17.76 -20.95 -0.01
CA ALA A 27 -18.80 -21.78 0.63
C ALA A 27 -19.73 -20.95 1.53
N ALA A 28 -19.18 -19.94 2.22
CA ALA A 28 -19.94 -19.09 3.14
C ALA A 28 -20.91 -18.13 2.42
N THR A 29 -20.51 -17.59 1.25
CA THR A 29 -21.27 -16.55 0.55
C THR A 29 -21.14 -16.62 -0.97
N PRO A 30 -21.52 -17.74 -1.63
CA PRO A 30 -21.26 -17.96 -3.07
C PRO A 30 -21.90 -16.91 -3.97
N ASP A 31 -23.08 -16.43 -3.64
CA ASP A 31 -23.85 -15.46 -4.44
C ASP A 31 -23.54 -14.00 -4.11
N ALA A 32 -22.74 -13.73 -3.07
CA ALA A 32 -22.36 -12.38 -2.73
C ALA A 32 -21.33 -11.82 -3.73
N GLU A 33 -21.36 -10.50 -3.95
CA GLU A 33 -20.36 -9.80 -4.77
C GLU A 33 -18.97 -9.95 -4.12
N ALA A 34 -18.02 -10.48 -4.89
CA ALA A 34 -16.62 -10.57 -4.51
C ALA A 34 -15.85 -9.38 -5.06
N PHE A 35 -15.99 -9.15 -6.36
CA PHE A 35 -15.24 -8.16 -7.08
C PHE A 35 -16.13 -7.33 -7.99
N ARG A 36 -15.63 -6.12 -8.26
CA ARG A 36 -16.16 -5.22 -9.27
C ARG A 36 -14.99 -4.66 -10.07
N HIS A 37 -15.07 -4.72 -11.39
CA HIS A 37 -13.99 -4.26 -12.26
C HIS A 37 -14.52 -3.51 -13.49
N PRO A 38 -13.72 -2.63 -14.13
CA PRO A 38 -14.15 -1.89 -15.30
C PRO A 38 -14.26 -2.80 -16.55
N VAL A 39 -15.36 -2.65 -17.29
CA VAL A 39 -15.61 -3.29 -18.58
C VAL A 39 -16.35 -2.29 -19.47
N ASP A 40 -15.87 -2.05 -20.69
CA ASP A 40 -16.52 -1.25 -21.73
C ASP A 40 -17.09 0.10 -21.25
N GLY A 41 -16.32 0.81 -20.43
CA GLY A 41 -16.70 2.13 -19.88
C GLY A 41 -17.66 2.09 -18.69
N GLY A 42 -18.02 0.89 -18.19
CA GLY A 42 -18.81 0.64 -17.00
C GLY A 42 -18.07 -0.17 -15.93
N TRP A 43 -18.80 -0.64 -14.95
CA TRP A 43 -18.31 -1.54 -13.91
C TRP A 43 -19.17 -2.80 -13.87
N THR A 44 -18.53 -3.97 -13.87
CA THR A 44 -19.19 -5.27 -13.80
C THR A 44 -18.86 -5.95 -12.47
N SER A 45 -19.88 -6.52 -11.83
CA SER A 45 -19.75 -7.27 -10.58
C SER A 45 -19.57 -8.77 -10.85
N VAL A 46 -18.73 -9.41 -10.05
CA VAL A 46 -18.49 -10.86 -10.07
C VAL A 46 -18.73 -11.42 -8.67
N THR A 47 -19.45 -12.52 -8.56
CA THR A 47 -19.73 -13.21 -7.29
C THR A 47 -18.56 -14.11 -6.87
N TRP A 48 -18.55 -14.52 -5.59
CA TRP A 48 -17.57 -15.49 -5.08
C TRP A 48 -17.67 -16.83 -5.82
N GLY A 49 -18.88 -17.30 -6.13
CA GLY A 49 -19.08 -18.53 -6.90
C GLY A 49 -18.48 -18.45 -8.30
N ARG A 50 -18.71 -17.34 -9.02
CA ARG A 50 -18.14 -17.14 -10.35
C ARG A 50 -16.62 -17.00 -10.30
N THR A 51 -16.09 -16.35 -9.26
CA THR A 51 -14.65 -16.29 -8.99
C THR A 51 -14.07 -17.69 -8.81
N ALA A 52 -14.75 -18.55 -8.03
CA ALA A 52 -14.30 -19.93 -7.80
C ALA A 52 -14.25 -20.76 -9.08
N GLU A 53 -15.22 -20.62 -9.98
CA GLU A 53 -15.20 -21.30 -11.28
C GLU A 53 -13.94 -20.93 -12.08
N THR A 54 -13.64 -19.64 -12.19
CA THR A 54 -12.48 -19.12 -12.92
C THR A 54 -11.16 -19.57 -12.28
N VAL A 55 -11.05 -19.44 -10.95
CA VAL A 55 -9.87 -19.84 -10.18
C VAL A 55 -9.63 -21.35 -10.28
N THR A 56 -10.67 -22.16 -10.13
CA THR A 56 -10.55 -23.63 -10.22
C THR A 56 -10.10 -24.08 -11.62
N ALA A 57 -10.68 -23.50 -12.70
CA ALA A 57 -10.27 -23.83 -14.05
C ALA A 57 -8.81 -23.45 -14.33
N THR A 58 -8.38 -22.29 -13.81
CA THR A 58 -6.99 -21.80 -13.96
C THR A 58 -6.01 -22.64 -13.13
N ALA A 59 -6.36 -23.00 -11.89
CA ALA A 59 -5.56 -23.88 -11.03
C ALA A 59 -5.38 -25.27 -11.64
N ALA A 60 -6.46 -25.85 -12.15
CA ALA A 60 -6.41 -27.13 -12.86
C ALA A 60 -5.54 -27.04 -14.11
N GLY A 61 -5.55 -25.91 -14.83
CA GLY A 61 -4.66 -25.67 -15.96
C GLY A 61 -3.18 -25.66 -15.57
N LEU A 62 -2.84 -25.05 -14.42
CA LEU A 62 -1.48 -25.09 -13.86
C LEU A 62 -1.06 -26.52 -13.49
N LEU A 63 -1.97 -27.29 -12.85
CA LEU A 63 -1.72 -28.71 -12.56
C LEU A 63 -1.52 -29.52 -13.84
N ALA A 64 -2.31 -29.26 -14.91
CA ALA A 64 -2.15 -29.91 -16.20
C ALA A 64 -0.80 -29.59 -16.89
N LEU A 65 -0.23 -28.41 -16.65
CA LEU A 65 1.14 -28.05 -17.07
C LEU A 65 2.23 -28.69 -16.20
N GLY A 66 1.88 -29.48 -15.19
CA GLY A 66 2.82 -30.17 -14.30
C GLY A 66 3.40 -29.29 -13.19
N ILE A 67 2.68 -28.24 -12.78
CA ILE A 67 3.04 -27.47 -11.60
C ILE A 67 2.84 -28.34 -10.36
N ALA A 68 3.88 -28.39 -9.54
CA ALA A 68 3.99 -29.18 -8.32
C ALA A 68 3.91 -28.28 -7.05
N PRO A 69 3.69 -28.88 -5.87
CA PRO A 69 3.70 -28.11 -4.61
C PRO A 69 4.98 -27.27 -4.44
N GLU A 70 4.80 -26.04 -4.00
CA GLU A 70 5.84 -25.03 -3.84
C GLU A 70 6.63 -24.66 -5.12
N ASP A 71 6.21 -25.10 -6.32
CA ASP A 71 6.72 -24.49 -7.56
C ASP A 71 6.35 -23.00 -7.59
N ARG A 72 7.20 -22.19 -8.21
CA ARG A 72 6.92 -20.76 -8.34
C ARG A 72 6.30 -20.49 -9.68
N VAL A 73 5.23 -19.70 -9.62
CA VAL A 73 4.55 -19.15 -10.80
C VAL A 73 4.54 -17.63 -10.67
N ALA A 74 5.07 -16.94 -11.67
CA ALA A 74 5.19 -15.49 -11.61
C ALA A 74 3.96 -14.80 -12.22
N ILE A 75 3.68 -13.58 -11.73
CA ILE A 75 2.67 -12.69 -12.31
C ILE A 75 3.34 -11.35 -12.63
N ALA A 76 3.45 -11.01 -13.91
CA ALA A 76 3.99 -9.75 -14.43
C ALA A 76 2.86 -8.90 -15.02
N SER A 77 2.10 -8.24 -14.16
CA SER A 77 0.91 -7.46 -14.54
C SER A 77 0.61 -6.35 -13.56
N ALA A 78 -0.07 -5.31 -14.05
CA ALA A 78 -0.72 -4.30 -13.23
C ALA A 78 -1.87 -4.90 -12.41
N THR A 79 -2.39 -4.10 -11.47
CA THR A 79 -3.53 -4.51 -10.63
C THR A 79 -4.81 -4.53 -11.45
N ARG A 80 -5.33 -5.73 -11.66
CA ARG A 80 -6.55 -6.04 -12.40
C ARG A 80 -7.17 -7.35 -11.88
N ILE A 81 -8.38 -7.66 -12.29
CA ILE A 81 -9.08 -8.84 -11.76
C ILE A 81 -8.36 -10.15 -12.14
N GLU A 82 -7.76 -10.24 -13.33
CA GLU A 82 -7.03 -11.42 -13.79
C GLU A 82 -5.77 -11.68 -12.93
N TRP A 83 -5.17 -10.63 -12.37
CA TRP A 83 -4.08 -10.77 -11.41
C TRP A 83 -4.53 -11.58 -10.19
N LEU A 84 -5.70 -11.24 -9.62
CA LEU A 84 -6.27 -11.92 -8.45
C LEU A 84 -6.67 -13.36 -8.78
N TYR A 85 -7.26 -13.59 -9.96
CA TYR A 85 -7.58 -14.95 -10.41
C TYR A 85 -6.33 -15.81 -10.54
N ALA A 86 -5.27 -15.27 -11.13
CA ALA A 86 -4.00 -15.98 -11.28
C ALA A 86 -3.36 -16.29 -9.92
N ASP A 87 -3.31 -15.33 -9.01
CA ASP A 87 -2.73 -15.49 -7.68
C ASP A 87 -3.46 -16.55 -6.84
N LEU A 88 -4.79 -16.47 -6.78
CA LEU A 88 -5.61 -17.48 -6.10
C LEU A 88 -5.45 -18.86 -6.75
N ALA A 89 -5.41 -18.93 -8.09
CA ALA A 89 -5.23 -20.19 -8.81
C ALA A 89 -3.87 -20.82 -8.55
N ILE A 90 -2.80 -20.03 -8.48
CA ILE A 90 -1.45 -20.49 -8.13
C ILE A 90 -1.47 -21.15 -6.76
N MET A 91 -2.04 -20.48 -5.76
CA MET A 91 -2.14 -21.03 -4.41
C MET A 91 -3.06 -22.25 -4.31
N CYS A 92 -4.15 -22.27 -5.11
CA CYS A 92 -5.04 -23.44 -5.18
C CYS A 92 -4.41 -24.63 -5.92
N ALA A 93 -3.39 -24.40 -6.75
CA ALA A 93 -2.56 -25.46 -7.33
C ALA A 93 -1.44 -25.95 -6.38
N GLY A 94 -1.35 -25.40 -5.17
CA GLY A 94 -0.29 -25.69 -4.19
C GLY A 94 1.06 -25.03 -4.50
N ALA A 95 1.08 -24.08 -5.43
CA ALA A 95 2.27 -23.34 -5.86
C ALA A 95 2.39 -21.99 -5.15
N ALA A 96 3.52 -21.32 -5.31
CA ALA A 96 3.81 -20.01 -4.74
C ALA A 96 3.87 -18.92 -5.81
N THR A 97 3.24 -17.79 -5.53
CA THR A 97 3.26 -16.62 -6.42
C THR A 97 4.58 -15.86 -6.32
N THR A 98 5.25 -15.64 -7.44
CA THR A 98 6.36 -14.68 -7.56
C THR A 98 5.84 -13.39 -8.18
N ALA A 99 5.80 -12.32 -7.40
CA ALA A 99 5.23 -11.05 -7.84
C ALA A 99 6.27 -10.21 -8.60
N VAL A 100 5.91 -9.72 -9.80
CA VAL A 100 6.75 -8.90 -10.67
C VAL A 100 5.99 -7.64 -11.07
N TYR A 101 6.58 -6.47 -10.84
CA TYR A 101 5.99 -5.22 -11.32
C TYR A 101 6.05 -5.12 -12.86
N PRO A 102 5.01 -4.64 -13.53
CA PRO A 102 5.03 -4.49 -15.00
C PRO A 102 6.09 -3.48 -15.47
N SER A 103 6.48 -2.53 -14.62
CA SER A 103 7.55 -1.57 -14.88
C SER A 103 8.96 -2.11 -14.68
N THR A 104 9.13 -3.32 -14.14
CA THR A 104 10.44 -3.94 -13.91
C THR A 104 11.21 -4.10 -15.23
N SER A 105 12.51 -3.79 -15.21
CA SER A 105 13.39 -3.91 -16.38
C SER A 105 13.51 -5.37 -16.82
N ALA A 106 13.79 -5.61 -18.11
CA ALA A 106 13.98 -6.97 -18.62
C ALA A 106 15.08 -7.73 -17.88
N ALA A 107 16.17 -7.06 -17.50
CA ALA A 107 17.27 -7.66 -16.74
C ALA A 107 16.85 -8.09 -15.34
N ASP A 108 16.08 -7.24 -14.64
CA ASP A 108 15.58 -7.56 -13.30
C ASP A 108 14.48 -8.62 -13.34
N VAL A 109 13.61 -8.61 -14.36
CA VAL A 109 12.64 -9.70 -14.59
C VAL A 109 13.37 -11.03 -14.76
N THR A 110 14.41 -11.06 -15.59
CA THR A 110 15.22 -12.27 -15.80
C THR A 110 15.86 -12.73 -14.49
N PHE A 111 16.42 -11.81 -13.72
CA PHE A 111 16.98 -12.14 -12.41
C PHE A 111 15.92 -12.74 -11.46
N ILE A 112 14.76 -12.09 -11.32
CA ILE A 112 13.68 -12.54 -10.44
C ILE A 112 13.21 -13.94 -10.83
N LEU A 113 12.96 -14.18 -12.11
CA LEU A 113 12.47 -15.48 -12.60
C LEU A 113 13.50 -16.59 -12.47
N SER A 114 14.80 -16.29 -12.69
CA SER A 114 15.88 -17.27 -12.52
C SER A 114 16.15 -17.57 -11.05
N ASP A 115 16.20 -16.55 -10.19
CA ASP A 115 16.43 -16.70 -8.74
C ASP A 115 15.28 -17.47 -8.08
N SER A 116 14.03 -17.15 -8.41
CA SER A 116 12.84 -17.87 -7.94
C SER A 116 12.64 -19.22 -8.64
N ARG A 117 13.31 -19.49 -9.76
CA ARG A 117 13.10 -20.66 -10.63
C ARG A 117 11.63 -20.80 -11.05
N SER A 118 11.02 -19.68 -11.49
CA SER A 118 9.62 -19.65 -11.89
C SER A 118 9.38 -20.53 -13.12
N ARG A 119 8.35 -21.41 -13.02
CA ARG A 119 8.01 -22.40 -14.05
C ARG A 119 7.00 -21.86 -15.08
N VAL A 120 6.11 -21.00 -14.66
CA VAL A 120 5.11 -20.34 -15.50
C VAL A 120 5.10 -18.85 -15.17
N VAL A 121 4.83 -18.00 -16.14
CA VAL A 121 4.62 -16.55 -15.96
C VAL A 121 3.28 -16.17 -16.54
N PHE A 122 2.42 -15.54 -15.74
CA PHE A 122 1.29 -14.78 -16.24
C PHE A 122 1.78 -13.39 -16.67
N ALA A 123 1.66 -13.08 -17.95
CA ALA A 123 2.08 -11.83 -18.57
C ALA A 123 0.87 -10.99 -18.98
N GLU A 124 0.86 -9.70 -18.61
CA GLU A 124 -0.25 -8.82 -18.91
C GLU A 124 -0.50 -8.69 -20.43
N ASP A 125 0.55 -8.37 -21.17
CA ASP A 125 0.49 -7.94 -22.57
C ASP A 125 1.74 -8.30 -23.36
N ASP A 126 1.77 -7.88 -24.64
CA ASP A 126 2.91 -8.09 -25.52
C ASP A 126 4.20 -7.42 -25.05
N ALA A 127 4.11 -6.33 -24.27
CA ALA A 127 5.29 -5.68 -23.74
C ALA A 127 5.99 -6.57 -22.69
N GLN A 128 5.22 -7.26 -21.84
CA GLN A 128 5.77 -8.23 -20.89
C GLN A 128 6.29 -9.48 -21.63
N ILE A 129 5.54 -9.99 -22.61
CA ILE A 129 5.97 -11.13 -23.45
C ILE A 129 7.30 -10.82 -24.16
N ALA A 130 7.47 -9.62 -24.70
CA ALA A 130 8.71 -9.20 -25.37
C ALA A 130 9.93 -9.23 -24.43
N LYS A 131 9.78 -8.79 -23.16
CA LYS A 131 10.83 -8.89 -22.14
C LYS A 131 11.27 -10.34 -21.93
N LEU A 132 10.31 -11.26 -21.83
CA LEU A 132 10.55 -12.69 -21.60
C LEU A 132 11.20 -13.35 -22.83
N ARG A 133 10.70 -13.06 -24.04
CA ARG A 133 11.26 -13.59 -25.29
C ARG A 133 12.72 -13.17 -25.50
N ALA A 134 13.04 -11.92 -25.20
CA ALA A 134 14.41 -11.39 -25.33
C ALA A 134 15.42 -12.09 -24.43
N GLN A 135 14.97 -12.77 -23.39
CA GLN A 135 15.82 -13.40 -22.36
C GLN A 135 15.56 -14.91 -22.22
N ARG A 136 14.83 -15.52 -23.15
CA ARG A 136 14.35 -16.91 -23.05
C ARG A 136 15.46 -17.92 -22.75
N ASP A 137 16.62 -17.74 -23.39
CA ASP A 137 17.78 -18.63 -23.21
C ASP A 137 18.36 -18.58 -21.78
N GLN A 138 18.06 -17.53 -21.02
CA GLN A 138 18.47 -17.36 -19.63
C GLN A 138 17.41 -17.86 -18.63
N LEU A 139 16.28 -18.38 -19.11
CA LEU A 139 15.14 -18.85 -18.32
C LEU A 139 14.83 -20.33 -18.59
N PRO A 140 15.79 -21.26 -18.33
CA PRO A 140 15.63 -22.67 -18.68
C PRO A 140 14.51 -23.37 -17.89
N ASP A 141 14.16 -22.87 -16.72
CA ASP A 141 13.08 -23.41 -15.87
C ASP A 141 11.68 -22.98 -16.35
N LEU A 142 11.58 -21.93 -17.19
CA LEU A 142 10.30 -21.37 -17.64
C LEU A 142 9.67 -22.22 -18.73
N LEU A 143 8.61 -22.94 -18.37
CA LEU A 143 7.89 -23.85 -19.27
C LEU A 143 6.95 -23.12 -20.23
N ARG A 144 6.15 -22.18 -19.69
CA ARG A 144 5.08 -21.48 -20.43
C ARG A 144 4.94 -20.04 -19.95
N VAL A 145 4.51 -19.20 -20.87
CA VAL A 145 3.96 -17.87 -20.58
C VAL A 145 2.45 -17.94 -20.85
N VAL A 146 1.66 -17.47 -19.89
CA VAL A 146 0.20 -17.33 -20.02
C VAL A 146 -0.10 -15.86 -20.17
N THR A 147 -0.73 -15.43 -21.26
CA THR A 147 -1.01 -14.01 -21.44
C THR A 147 -2.47 -13.67 -21.13
N PHE A 148 -2.69 -12.45 -20.58
CA PHE A 148 -4.02 -11.90 -20.37
C PHE A 148 -4.52 -11.24 -21.68
N ASP A 149 -3.77 -10.28 -22.20
CA ASP A 149 -4.17 -9.45 -23.35
C ASP A 149 -3.20 -9.53 -24.53
N GLY A 150 -2.04 -10.21 -24.41
CA GLY A 150 -1.05 -10.33 -25.48
C GLY A 150 -1.38 -11.46 -26.46
N GLU A 151 -0.67 -11.48 -27.59
CA GLU A 151 -0.86 -12.46 -28.66
C GLU A 151 -0.19 -13.81 -28.34
N PRO A 152 -0.96 -14.91 -28.20
CA PRO A 152 -0.42 -16.25 -28.00
C PRO A 152 0.24 -16.77 -29.27
N ASP A 153 1.31 -17.60 -29.14
CA ASP A 153 1.92 -18.31 -30.25
C ASP A 153 1.47 -19.80 -30.34
N GLY A 154 0.68 -20.24 -29.36
CA GLY A 154 0.16 -21.60 -29.26
C GLY A 154 1.17 -22.64 -28.78
N GLU A 155 2.45 -22.26 -28.61
CA GLU A 155 3.52 -23.16 -28.14
C GLU A 155 4.03 -22.72 -26.79
N TRP A 156 4.83 -21.68 -26.72
CA TRP A 156 5.43 -21.18 -25.49
C TRP A 156 4.57 -20.12 -24.80
N VAL A 157 3.90 -19.27 -25.57
CA VAL A 157 2.91 -18.31 -25.08
C VAL A 157 1.51 -18.83 -25.41
N ILE A 158 0.72 -19.05 -24.35
CA ILE A 158 -0.70 -19.48 -24.47
C ILE A 158 -1.60 -18.42 -23.85
N SER A 159 -2.85 -18.38 -24.25
CA SER A 159 -3.84 -17.50 -23.63
C SER A 159 -4.31 -18.06 -22.28
N LEU A 160 -4.90 -17.19 -21.43
CA LEU A 160 -5.57 -17.64 -20.22
C LEU A 160 -6.70 -18.63 -20.53
N ALA A 161 -7.41 -18.43 -21.65
CA ALA A 161 -8.46 -19.35 -22.11
C ALA A 161 -7.91 -20.74 -22.46
N ASP A 162 -6.74 -20.80 -23.14
CA ASP A 162 -6.08 -22.08 -23.43
C ASP A 162 -5.67 -22.81 -22.13
N LEU A 163 -5.13 -22.08 -21.16
CA LEU A 163 -4.79 -22.65 -19.85
C LEU A 163 -6.04 -23.23 -19.17
N GLN A 164 -7.14 -22.50 -19.19
CA GLN A 164 -8.41 -22.95 -18.60
C GLN A 164 -9.00 -24.15 -19.36
N ALA A 165 -8.82 -24.24 -20.69
CA ALA A 165 -9.21 -25.40 -21.46
C ALA A 165 -8.40 -26.66 -21.07
N LEU A 166 -7.08 -26.52 -20.83
CA LEU A 166 -6.26 -27.60 -20.28
C LEU A 166 -6.78 -28.02 -18.90
N GLY A 167 -7.15 -27.06 -18.07
CA GLY A 167 -7.74 -27.32 -16.75
C GLY A 167 -9.07 -28.06 -16.83
N ALA A 168 -9.96 -27.66 -17.72
CA ALA A 168 -11.23 -28.33 -17.96
C ALA A 168 -11.04 -29.79 -18.39
N ALA A 169 -10.05 -30.07 -19.26
CA ALA A 169 -9.71 -31.42 -19.67
C ALA A 169 -9.21 -32.26 -18.46
N LEU A 170 -8.31 -31.71 -17.63
CA LEU A 170 -7.84 -32.38 -16.43
C LEU A 170 -8.98 -32.69 -15.45
N LEU A 171 -9.89 -31.74 -15.22
CA LEU A 171 -11.03 -31.92 -14.29
C LEU A 171 -12.05 -32.93 -14.82
N ALA A 172 -12.16 -33.10 -16.13
CA ALA A 172 -12.99 -34.17 -16.71
C ALA A 172 -12.43 -35.57 -16.38
N GLU A 173 -11.10 -35.72 -16.31
CA GLU A 173 -10.43 -36.99 -15.95
C GLU A 173 -10.26 -37.14 -14.43
N ARG A 174 -9.95 -36.04 -13.72
CA ARG A 174 -9.70 -36.00 -12.28
C ARG A 174 -10.48 -34.86 -11.62
N PRO A 175 -11.78 -35.05 -11.33
CA PRO A 175 -12.64 -33.98 -10.80
C PRO A 175 -12.18 -33.38 -9.47
N THR A 176 -11.42 -34.12 -8.67
CA THR A 176 -10.92 -33.74 -7.33
C THR A 176 -9.50 -33.16 -7.35
N ALA A 177 -8.87 -32.98 -8.51
CA ALA A 177 -7.45 -32.61 -8.60
C ALA A 177 -7.12 -31.30 -7.86
N VAL A 178 -7.97 -30.29 -7.96
CA VAL A 178 -7.79 -29.01 -7.26
C VAL A 178 -8.08 -29.14 -5.76
N ASP A 179 -9.12 -29.87 -5.38
CA ASP A 179 -9.44 -30.12 -3.96
C ASP A 179 -8.33 -30.89 -3.25
N GLU A 180 -7.73 -31.86 -3.93
CA GLU A 180 -6.57 -32.60 -3.45
C GLU A 180 -5.37 -31.67 -3.24
N ALA A 181 -5.07 -30.81 -4.23
CA ALA A 181 -3.98 -29.84 -4.15
C ALA A 181 -4.20 -28.86 -2.98
N VAL A 182 -5.39 -28.27 -2.87
CA VAL A 182 -5.75 -27.35 -1.76
C VAL A 182 -5.63 -28.01 -0.39
N SER A 183 -6.06 -29.28 -0.30
CA SER A 183 -6.04 -30.02 0.98
C SER A 183 -4.61 -30.41 1.41
N ALA A 184 -3.66 -30.46 0.49
CA ALA A 184 -2.28 -30.76 0.77
C ALA A 184 -1.48 -29.56 1.30
N VAL A 185 -1.98 -28.33 1.10
CA VAL A 185 -1.27 -27.10 1.49
C VAL A 185 -1.37 -26.82 2.99
N GLY A 186 -0.21 -26.74 3.64
CA GLY A 186 -0.08 -26.39 5.05
C GLY A 186 0.26 -24.92 5.31
N PRO A 187 0.22 -24.47 6.57
CA PRO A 187 0.48 -23.07 6.92
C PRO A 187 1.93 -22.63 6.69
N GLU A 188 2.88 -23.57 6.74
CA GLU A 188 4.31 -23.29 6.54
C GLU A 188 4.75 -23.40 5.08
N ASP A 189 3.87 -23.88 4.18
CA ASP A 189 4.18 -23.94 2.76
C ASP A 189 4.27 -22.53 2.18
N LEU A 190 5.12 -22.36 1.18
CA LEU A 190 5.39 -21.08 0.56
C LEU A 190 4.16 -20.61 -0.23
N ALA A 191 3.65 -19.43 0.10
CA ALA A 191 2.55 -18.80 -0.63
C ALA A 191 3.02 -17.76 -1.64
N THR A 192 4.03 -16.96 -1.26
CA THR A 192 4.43 -15.80 -2.07
C THR A 192 5.91 -15.49 -1.90
N ILE A 193 6.59 -15.12 -2.99
CA ILE A 193 7.88 -14.44 -2.98
C ILE A 193 7.69 -13.03 -3.51
N ILE A 194 8.03 -12.03 -2.71
CA ILE A 194 8.00 -10.62 -3.11
C ILE A 194 9.42 -10.09 -3.11
N TYR A 195 9.89 -9.61 -4.26
CA TYR A 195 11.22 -9.05 -4.40
C TYR A 195 11.24 -7.57 -4.00
N THR A 196 12.11 -7.25 -3.03
CA THR A 196 12.31 -5.87 -2.54
C THR A 196 13.65 -5.33 -3.04
N SER A 197 13.68 -4.02 -3.38
CA SER A 197 14.93 -3.34 -3.71
C SER A 197 15.80 -3.23 -2.47
N GLY A 198 16.80 -4.11 -2.35
CA GLY A 198 17.80 -3.99 -1.29
C GLY A 198 18.70 -2.76 -1.49
N THR A 199 19.13 -2.13 -0.40
CA THR A 199 20.05 -0.97 -0.42
C THR A 199 21.44 -1.26 -0.99
N THR A 200 21.76 -2.53 -1.28
CA THR A 200 23.11 -3.01 -1.60
C THR A 200 23.23 -3.68 -2.98
N GLY A 201 22.27 -3.52 -3.90
CA GLY A 201 22.38 -4.12 -5.23
C GLY A 201 21.13 -4.85 -5.72
N ARG A 202 21.24 -6.16 -6.03
CA ARG A 202 20.14 -6.94 -6.58
C ARG A 202 18.98 -7.11 -5.59
N PRO A 203 17.72 -7.14 -6.06
CA PRO A 203 16.55 -7.37 -5.22
C PRO A 203 16.65 -8.67 -4.40
N LYS A 204 16.07 -8.65 -3.19
CA LYS A 204 15.97 -9.83 -2.31
C LYS A 204 14.53 -10.36 -2.35
N GLY A 205 14.35 -11.64 -2.60
CA GLY A 205 13.04 -12.31 -2.54
C GLY A 205 12.68 -12.61 -1.10
N VAL A 206 11.58 -12.03 -0.61
CA VAL A 206 11.02 -12.29 0.73
C VAL A 206 10.08 -13.48 0.64
N GLU A 207 10.37 -14.56 1.36
CA GLU A 207 9.53 -15.75 1.42
C GLU A 207 8.43 -15.62 2.47
N LEU A 208 7.18 -15.58 2.01
CA LEU A 208 6.00 -15.44 2.84
C LEU A 208 5.16 -16.73 2.76
N PRO A 209 5.19 -17.58 3.79
CA PRO A 209 4.32 -18.76 3.87
C PRO A 209 2.85 -18.39 4.03
N HIS A 210 1.96 -19.38 3.82
CA HIS A 210 0.52 -19.19 3.91
C HIS A 210 0.07 -18.61 5.25
N ARG A 211 0.70 -19.02 6.35
CA ARG A 211 0.40 -18.49 7.69
C ARG A 211 0.50 -16.97 7.79
N CYS A 212 1.39 -16.34 7.02
CA CYS A 212 1.54 -14.88 7.05
C CYS A 212 0.25 -14.18 6.62
N TRP A 213 -0.34 -14.64 5.54
CA TRP A 213 -1.54 -14.05 4.95
C TRP A 213 -2.80 -14.39 5.73
N THR A 214 -2.95 -15.67 6.15
CA THR A 214 -4.13 -16.10 6.91
C THR A 214 -4.17 -15.46 8.29
N TYR A 215 -3.02 -15.27 8.93
CA TYR A 215 -2.92 -14.52 10.19
C TYR A 215 -3.34 -13.05 10.01
N ILE A 216 -2.87 -12.37 8.95
CA ILE A 216 -3.23 -10.96 8.68
C ILE A 216 -4.74 -10.83 8.48
N GLY A 217 -5.36 -11.74 7.71
CA GLY A 217 -6.80 -11.76 7.54
C GLY A 217 -7.55 -11.88 8.88
N ALA A 218 -7.19 -12.87 9.70
CA ALA A 218 -7.79 -13.10 11.01
C ALA A 218 -7.54 -11.93 11.99
N GLY A 219 -6.32 -11.37 11.99
CA GLY A 219 -5.97 -10.20 12.80
C GLY A 219 -6.79 -8.96 12.42
N ALA A 220 -6.98 -8.71 11.14
CA ALA A 220 -7.81 -7.61 10.65
C ALA A 220 -9.30 -7.79 11.00
N GLU A 221 -9.83 -9.02 10.91
CA GLU A 221 -11.19 -9.33 11.34
C GLU A 221 -11.37 -9.08 12.85
N ALA A 222 -10.43 -9.51 13.67
CA ALA A 222 -10.48 -9.33 15.13
C ALA A 222 -10.50 -7.86 15.55
N LEU A 223 -9.92 -6.96 14.76
CA LEU A 223 -9.97 -5.51 15.00
C LEU A 223 -11.36 -4.89 14.77
N GLY A 224 -12.22 -5.53 13.97
CA GLY A 224 -13.58 -5.05 13.68
C GLY A 224 -13.64 -3.72 12.92
N ILE A 225 -12.53 -3.24 12.35
CA ILE A 225 -12.46 -1.98 11.62
C ILE A 225 -13.21 -2.09 10.29
N VAL A 226 -12.93 -3.15 9.54
CA VAL A 226 -13.55 -3.47 8.26
C VAL A 226 -14.75 -4.39 8.48
N ARG A 227 -15.83 -4.18 7.73
CA ARG A 227 -17.09 -4.92 7.86
C ARG A 227 -17.45 -5.57 6.54
N ARG A 228 -18.35 -6.57 6.58
CA ARG A 228 -18.83 -7.27 5.38
C ARG A 228 -19.62 -6.39 4.41
N ASP A 229 -20.25 -5.33 4.92
CA ASP A 229 -20.99 -4.35 4.11
C ASP A 229 -20.14 -3.17 3.61
N ASP A 230 -18.83 -3.20 3.88
CA ASP A 230 -17.90 -2.25 3.30
C ASP A 230 -17.66 -2.55 1.82
N LEU A 231 -17.25 -1.54 1.08
CA LEU A 231 -16.78 -1.63 -0.30
C LEU A 231 -15.38 -1.03 -0.38
N GLN A 232 -14.41 -1.88 -0.70
CA GLN A 232 -13.03 -1.45 -0.94
C GLN A 232 -12.86 -0.90 -2.34
N TYR A 233 -12.00 0.12 -2.50
CA TYR A 233 -11.41 0.46 -3.78
C TYR A 233 -9.93 0.08 -3.78
N LEU A 234 -9.56 -0.94 -4.57
CA LEU A 234 -8.21 -1.50 -4.67
C LEU A 234 -7.54 -1.05 -5.96
N TRP A 235 -6.53 -0.19 -5.83
CA TRP A 235 -5.71 0.34 -6.91
C TRP A 235 -4.21 0.12 -6.69
N LEU A 236 -3.85 -0.28 -5.45
CA LEU A 236 -2.46 -0.55 -5.08
C LEU A 236 -1.87 -1.70 -5.91
N PRO A 237 -0.57 -1.66 -6.22
CA PRO A 237 0.09 -2.77 -6.90
C PRO A 237 -0.04 -4.07 -6.11
N MET A 238 -0.62 -5.09 -6.74
CA MET A 238 -0.71 -6.42 -6.15
C MET A 238 0.65 -7.13 -6.07
N ALA A 239 1.63 -6.67 -6.84
CA ALA A 239 3.02 -7.10 -6.71
C ALA A 239 3.71 -6.58 -5.42
N HIS A 240 3.03 -5.71 -4.65
CA HIS A 240 3.51 -5.20 -3.38
C HIS A 240 2.72 -5.83 -2.22
N SER A 241 3.38 -6.10 -1.10
CA SER A 241 2.77 -6.70 0.10
C SER A 241 1.53 -5.95 0.59
N PHE A 242 1.47 -4.61 0.43
CA PHE A 242 0.32 -3.80 0.84
C PHE A 242 -0.95 -4.12 0.03
N GLY A 243 -0.84 -4.27 -1.30
CA GLY A 243 -1.97 -4.71 -2.14
C GLY A 243 -2.40 -6.14 -1.80
N LYS A 244 -1.44 -7.04 -1.68
CA LYS A 244 -1.65 -8.46 -1.36
C LYS A 244 -2.29 -8.66 0.03
N MET A 245 -1.89 -7.90 1.03
CA MET A 245 -2.48 -7.92 2.37
C MET A 245 -3.98 -7.59 2.33
N LEU A 246 -4.39 -6.61 1.51
CA LEU A 246 -5.81 -6.23 1.37
C LEU A 246 -6.66 -7.35 0.74
N GLU A 247 -6.08 -8.18 -0.13
CA GLU A 247 -6.74 -9.40 -0.62
C GLU A 247 -6.95 -10.41 0.51
N ALA A 248 -5.93 -10.67 1.33
CA ALA A 248 -6.06 -11.59 2.46
C ALA A 248 -7.16 -11.13 3.46
N VAL A 249 -7.26 -9.81 3.72
CA VAL A 249 -8.32 -9.24 4.55
C VAL A 249 -9.70 -9.41 3.91
N GLN A 250 -9.80 -9.23 2.58
CA GLN A 250 -11.05 -9.46 1.84
C GLN A 250 -11.50 -10.92 1.91
N LEU A 251 -10.60 -11.86 1.68
CA LEU A 251 -10.91 -13.30 1.74
C LEU A 251 -11.45 -13.68 3.12
N GLN A 252 -10.85 -13.18 4.19
CA GLN A 252 -11.27 -13.48 5.55
C GLN A 252 -12.64 -12.89 5.87
N ILE A 253 -12.86 -11.61 5.60
CA ILE A 253 -14.06 -10.87 6.03
C ILE A 253 -15.21 -11.01 5.03
N GLY A 254 -14.93 -10.96 3.71
CA GLY A 254 -15.90 -11.19 2.63
C GLY A 254 -16.61 -9.93 2.14
N PHE A 255 -16.02 -8.75 2.26
CA PHE A 255 -16.55 -7.53 1.65
C PHE A 255 -16.22 -7.46 0.14
N PRO A 256 -17.04 -6.78 -0.68
CA PRO A 256 -16.75 -6.57 -2.09
C PRO A 256 -15.56 -5.61 -2.32
N THR A 257 -14.78 -5.88 -3.37
CA THR A 257 -13.65 -5.05 -3.77
C THR A 257 -13.81 -4.58 -5.21
N ALA A 258 -13.79 -3.26 -5.42
CA ALA A 258 -13.69 -2.65 -6.74
C ALA A 258 -12.21 -2.48 -7.12
N ILE A 259 -11.80 -3.04 -8.26
CA ILE A 259 -10.41 -3.18 -8.68
C ILE A 259 -10.15 -2.36 -9.93
N ASP A 260 -9.21 -1.43 -9.87
CA ASP A 260 -8.64 -0.73 -11.03
C ASP A 260 -7.30 -0.12 -10.65
N GLY A 261 -6.19 -0.67 -11.15
CA GLY A 261 -4.83 -0.22 -10.85
C GLY A 261 -4.39 1.06 -11.57
N ARG A 262 -5.23 1.66 -12.40
CA ARG A 262 -4.92 2.89 -13.15
C ARG A 262 -4.95 4.11 -12.24
N ILE A 263 -3.77 4.61 -11.89
CA ILE A 263 -3.59 5.71 -10.92
C ILE A 263 -4.28 7.00 -11.40
N GLU A 264 -4.27 7.28 -12.68
CA GLU A 264 -4.89 8.46 -13.29
C GLU A 264 -6.41 8.45 -13.19
N ARG A 265 -7.03 7.27 -12.99
CA ARG A 265 -8.47 7.08 -12.87
C ARG A 265 -9.00 7.12 -11.43
N ILE A 266 -8.13 7.22 -10.43
CA ILE A 266 -8.53 7.09 -9.00
C ILE A 266 -9.67 8.07 -8.65
N VAL A 267 -9.52 9.36 -8.98
CA VAL A 267 -10.51 10.39 -8.59
C VAL A 267 -11.85 10.16 -9.30
N GLU A 268 -11.82 9.81 -10.58
CA GLU A 268 -13.00 9.46 -11.38
C GLU A 268 -13.71 8.22 -10.81
N ASN A 269 -12.92 7.18 -10.56
CA ASN A 269 -13.43 5.92 -10.03
C ASN A 269 -14.02 6.06 -8.63
N LEU A 270 -13.43 6.86 -7.75
CA LEU A 270 -13.99 7.13 -6.42
C LEU A 270 -15.40 7.71 -6.49
N ALA A 271 -15.67 8.60 -7.45
CA ALA A 271 -16.99 9.19 -7.64
C ALA A 271 -18.04 8.17 -8.13
N VAL A 272 -17.63 7.22 -8.97
CA VAL A 272 -18.50 6.19 -9.57
C VAL A 272 -18.69 5.00 -8.63
N VAL A 273 -17.61 4.43 -8.14
CA VAL A 273 -17.59 3.25 -7.25
C VAL A 273 -18.19 3.57 -5.89
N ARG A 274 -17.94 4.76 -5.37
CA ARG A 274 -18.37 5.23 -4.05
C ARG A 274 -17.97 4.26 -2.93
N PRO A 275 -16.67 3.98 -2.77
CA PRO A 275 -16.20 3.03 -1.77
C PRO A 275 -16.46 3.52 -0.35
N THR A 276 -16.41 2.60 0.61
CA THR A 276 -16.48 2.92 2.04
C THR A 276 -15.09 3.05 2.66
N PHE A 277 -14.09 2.44 2.05
CA PHE A 277 -12.69 2.64 2.43
C PHE A 277 -11.74 2.46 1.24
N MET A 278 -10.56 3.02 1.40
CA MET A 278 -9.46 2.92 0.45
C MET A 278 -8.15 2.98 1.23
N ALA A 279 -7.18 2.19 0.78
CA ALA A 279 -5.80 2.25 1.27
C ALA A 279 -4.88 2.89 0.22
N GLY A 280 -3.82 3.55 0.68
CA GLY A 280 -2.83 4.13 -0.21
C GLY A 280 -1.61 4.70 0.51
N PRO A 281 -0.51 5.00 -0.21
CA PRO A 281 0.62 5.71 0.35
C PRO A 281 0.28 7.20 0.60
N PRO A 282 1.03 7.90 1.46
CA PRO A 282 0.82 9.31 1.80
C PRO A 282 0.64 10.24 0.59
N ARG A 283 1.38 9.98 -0.49
CA ARG A 283 1.37 10.81 -1.72
C ARG A 283 -0.03 11.01 -2.31
N ILE A 284 -0.93 10.01 -2.23
CA ILE A 284 -2.29 10.18 -2.76
C ILE A 284 -3.08 11.17 -1.91
N PHE A 285 -2.94 11.12 -0.59
CA PHE A 285 -3.61 12.04 0.33
C PHE A 285 -3.06 13.46 0.20
N GLU A 286 -1.74 13.60 0.08
CA GLU A 286 -1.05 14.87 -0.18
C GLU A 286 -1.55 15.51 -1.48
N LYS A 287 -1.65 14.75 -2.58
CA LYS A 287 -2.16 15.24 -3.88
C LYS A 287 -3.62 15.66 -3.80
N VAL A 288 -4.46 14.88 -3.12
CA VAL A 288 -5.89 15.25 -2.94
C VAL A 288 -6.01 16.53 -2.13
N HIS A 289 -5.26 16.63 -1.01
CA HIS A 289 -5.21 17.84 -0.19
C HIS A 289 -4.77 19.06 -1.00
N ALA A 290 -3.62 18.97 -1.68
CA ALA A 290 -3.06 20.05 -2.48
C ALA A 290 -4.05 20.50 -3.58
N LYS A 291 -4.62 19.55 -4.34
CA LYS A 291 -5.57 19.86 -5.42
C LYS A 291 -6.82 20.59 -4.93
N ILE A 292 -7.40 20.16 -3.82
CA ILE A 292 -8.61 20.79 -3.26
C ILE A 292 -8.26 22.19 -2.74
N THR A 293 -7.17 22.33 -1.97
CA THR A 293 -6.75 23.60 -1.38
C THR A 293 -6.42 24.62 -2.46
N GLN A 294 -5.69 24.21 -3.49
CA GLN A 294 -5.34 25.07 -4.63
C GLN A 294 -6.58 25.51 -5.40
N THR A 295 -7.48 24.57 -5.75
CA THR A 295 -8.72 24.90 -6.49
C THR A 295 -9.54 25.97 -5.76
N VAL A 296 -9.68 25.86 -4.44
CA VAL A 296 -10.41 26.82 -3.63
C VAL A 296 -9.66 28.16 -3.50
N GLY A 297 -8.32 28.10 -3.42
CA GLY A 297 -7.46 29.28 -3.41
C GLY A 297 -7.60 30.10 -4.69
N ASP A 298 -7.57 29.44 -5.86
CA ASP A 298 -7.73 30.07 -7.18
C ASP A 298 -9.12 30.71 -7.37
N GLU A 299 -10.16 30.09 -6.83
CA GLU A 299 -11.52 30.67 -6.85
C GLU A 299 -11.64 31.92 -5.94
N GLY A 300 -10.88 31.98 -4.86
CA GLY A 300 -10.76 33.14 -3.98
C GLY A 300 -12.07 33.62 -3.36
N GLY A 301 -12.08 34.90 -2.92
CA GLY A 301 -13.28 35.63 -2.52
C GLY A 301 -14.10 34.96 -1.40
N LEU A 302 -15.43 34.91 -1.56
CA LEU A 302 -16.35 34.34 -0.58
C LEU A 302 -16.19 32.82 -0.42
N LYS A 303 -15.85 32.11 -1.49
CA LYS A 303 -15.65 30.65 -1.45
C LYS A 303 -14.47 30.28 -0.55
N LEU A 304 -13.33 30.96 -0.71
CA LEU A 304 -12.16 30.76 0.13
C LEU A 304 -12.47 31.08 1.60
N ARG A 305 -13.16 32.19 1.89
CA ARG A 305 -13.56 32.54 3.27
C ARG A 305 -14.45 31.48 3.89
N LEU A 306 -15.44 30.99 3.15
CA LEU A 306 -16.36 29.95 3.61
C LEU A 306 -15.64 28.62 3.83
N PHE A 307 -14.74 28.25 2.94
CA PHE A 307 -13.89 27.07 3.08
C PHE A 307 -13.00 27.15 4.33
N THR A 308 -12.27 28.25 4.51
CA THR A 308 -11.41 28.48 5.67
C THR A 308 -12.19 28.42 6.98
N TRP A 309 -13.37 29.06 7.03
CA TRP A 309 -14.27 28.99 8.18
C TRP A 309 -14.72 27.54 8.45
N ALA A 310 -15.21 26.82 7.44
CA ALA A 310 -15.71 25.46 7.58
C ALA A 310 -14.61 24.50 8.09
N PHE A 311 -13.39 24.62 7.54
CA PHE A 311 -12.23 23.84 8.03
C PHE A 311 -11.81 24.22 9.44
N SER A 312 -11.88 25.49 9.83
CA SER A 312 -11.64 25.91 11.21
C SER A 312 -12.61 25.25 12.19
N VAL A 313 -13.90 25.19 11.81
CA VAL A 313 -14.92 24.49 12.61
C VAL A 313 -14.67 22.99 12.61
N GLY A 314 -14.40 22.39 11.47
CA GLY A 314 -14.09 20.96 11.33
C GLY A 314 -12.89 20.54 12.18
N ARG A 315 -11.79 21.32 12.15
CA ARG A 315 -10.59 21.08 12.99
C ARG A 315 -10.89 21.10 14.48
N ARG A 316 -11.76 21.98 14.93
CA ARG A 316 -12.17 22.03 16.36
C ARG A 316 -12.95 20.78 16.78
N VAL A 317 -13.83 20.28 15.90
CA VAL A 317 -14.55 19.02 16.15
C VAL A 317 -13.60 17.82 16.10
N TRP A 318 -12.69 17.81 15.13
CA TRP A 318 -11.69 16.76 14.99
C TRP A 318 -10.74 16.68 16.21
N ARG A 319 -10.21 17.82 16.66
CA ARG A 319 -9.37 17.88 17.86
C ARG A 319 -10.11 17.38 19.10
N ALA A 320 -11.35 17.81 19.29
CA ALA A 320 -12.17 17.30 20.40
C ALA A 320 -12.30 15.76 20.35
N ARG A 321 -12.41 15.18 19.16
CA ARG A 321 -12.44 13.72 18.97
C ARG A 321 -11.09 13.06 19.28
N VAL A 322 -9.98 13.62 18.80
CA VAL A 322 -8.62 13.13 19.08
C VAL A 322 -8.32 13.20 20.59
N ASP A 323 -8.76 14.27 21.24
CA ASP A 323 -8.59 14.47 22.70
C ASP A 323 -9.58 13.63 23.54
N GLY A 324 -10.44 12.81 22.91
CA GLY A 324 -11.46 12.01 23.60
C GLY A 324 -12.57 12.83 24.24
N ALA A 325 -12.72 14.11 23.90
CA ALA A 325 -13.70 15.03 24.47
C ALA A 325 -14.86 15.27 23.49
N PRO A 326 -16.14 15.18 23.92
CA PRO A 326 -17.27 15.47 23.04
C PRO A 326 -17.37 16.95 22.70
N ALA A 327 -17.58 17.26 21.43
CA ALA A 327 -17.83 18.64 20.99
C ALA A 327 -19.10 19.19 21.66
N GLY A 328 -19.01 20.41 22.23
CA GLY A 328 -20.15 21.08 22.87
C GLY A 328 -21.29 21.40 21.89
N PRO A 329 -22.52 21.66 22.38
CA PRO A 329 -23.71 21.86 21.52
C PRO A 329 -23.53 22.96 20.48
N ALA A 330 -22.95 24.09 20.86
CA ALA A 330 -22.72 25.22 19.96
C ALA A 330 -21.76 24.84 18.81
N LEU A 331 -20.68 24.10 19.12
CA LEU A 331 -19.73 23.65 18.12
C LEU A 331 -20.35 22.59 17.18
N ARG A 332 -21.21 21.72 17.70
CA ARG A 332 -21.98 20.75 16.88
C ARG A 332 -22.93 21.45 15.91
N ALA A 333 -23.63 22.51 16.35
CA ALA A 333 -24.50 23.30 15.49
C ALA A 333 -23.69 24.02 14.38
N GLN A 334 -22.56 24.66 14.74
CA GLN A 334 -21.67 25.27 13.75
C GLN A 334 -21.13 24.24 12.74
N HIS A 335 -20.76 23.05 13.22
CA HIS A 335 -20.29 21.96 12.37
C HIS A 335 -21.35 21.49 11.39
N ALA A 336 -22.61 21.35 11.81
CA ALA A 336 -23.71 20.96 10.92
C ALA A 336 -23.88 21.94 9.75
N VAL A 337 -23.73 23.26 10.01
CA VAL A 337 -23.77 24.29 8.96
C VAL A 337 -22.52 24.19 8.05
N ALA A 338 -21.33 24.09 8.64
CA ALA A 338 -20.07 23.94 7.89
C ALA A 338 -20.07 22.67 7.03
N ASP A 339 -20.60 21.59 7.55
CA ASP A 339 -20.74 20.31 6.84
C ASP A 339 -21.65 20.44 5.63
N ARG A 340 -22.86 20.96 5.82
CA ARG A 340 -23.84 21.14 4.74
C ARG A 340 -23.34 22.07 3.62
N LEU A 341 -22.62 23.12 3.96
CA LEU A 341 -22.18 24.13 3.00
C LEU A 341 -20.90 23.74 2.25
N VAL A 342 -19.95 23.05 2.93
CA VAL A 342 -18.59 22.82 2.42
C VAL A 342 -18.14 21.36 2.56
N LEU A 343 -18.07 20.81 3.80
CA LEU A 343 -17.34 19.57 4.04
C LEU A 343 -17.98 18.37 3.35
N SER A 344 -19.32 18.29 3.32
CA SER A 344 -20.06 17.25 2.59
C SER A 344 -19.76 17.27 1.08
N LYS A 345 -19.54 18.45 0.48
CA LYS A 345 -19.21 18.57 -0.95
C LYS A 345 -17.79 18.03 -1.26
N ILE A 346 -16.86 18.19 -0.32
CA ILE A 346 -15.53 17.63 -0.44
C ILE A 346 -15.61 16.10 -0.39
N ARG A 347 -16.32 15.56 0.60
CA ARG A 347 -16.55 14.11 0.69
C ARG A 347 -17.27 13.56 -0.55
N ALA A 348 -18.24 14.27 -1.08
CA ALA A 348 -18.97 13.85 -2.28
C ALA A 348 -18.06 13.66 -3.51
N ARG A 349 -17.00 14.46 -3.66
CA ARG A 349 -15.99 14.29 -4.73
C ARG A 349 -15.18 13.00 -4.59
N LEU A 350 -15.11 12.46 -3.38
CA LEU A 350 -14.45 11.17 -3.07
C LEU A 350 -15.49 10.05 -2.91
N GLY A 351 -16.67 10.18 -3.54
CA GLY A 351 -17.74 9.19 -3.52
C GLY A 351 -18.77 9.32 -2.40
N GLY A 352 -18.50 10.12 -1.36
CA GLY A 352 -19.45 10.49 -0.30
C GLY A 352 -19.78 9.42 0.73
N ARG A 353 -19.17 8.22 0.63
CA ARG A 353 -19.42 7.07 1.51
C ARG A 353 -18.20 6.63 2.33
N ILE A 354 -17.06 7.28 2.16
CA ILE A 354 -15.82 6.90 2.85
C ILE A 354 -16.02 6.99 4.37
N ARG A 355 -15.85 5.88 5.06
CA ARG A 355 -15.85 5.74 6.51
C ARG A 355 -14.47 6.03 7.08
N PHE A 356 -13.43 5.50 6.44
CA PHE A 356 -12.03 5.70 6.79
C PHE A 356 -11.12 5.51 5.57
N LEU A 357 -9.90 5.97 5.73
CA LEU A 357 -8.81 5.79 4.77
C LEU A 357 -7.64 5.17 5.53
N VAL A 358 -6.83 4.36 4.84
CA VAL A 358 -5.63 3.73 5.43
C VAL A 358 -4.40 4.29 4.72
N SER A 359 -3.49 4.89 5.48
CA SER A 359 -2.19 5.33 4.98
C SER A 359 -1.10 4.36 5.44
N GLY A 360 -0.24 3.93 4.51
CA GLY A 360 0.87 3.00 4.80
C GLY A 360 2.04 3.17 3.84
N SER A 361 3.06 2.35 3.97
CA SER A 361 4.31 2.33 3.19
C SER A 361 5.26 3.52 3.40
N ALA A 362 4.83 4.61 4.01
CA ALA A 362 5.65 5.76 4.40
C ALA A 362 4.92 6.57 5.47
N ALA A 363 5.63 7.47 6.15
CA ALA A 363 5.05 8.35 7.15
C ALA A 363 4.11 9.37 6.49
N LEU A 364 2.89 9.51 7.05
CA LEU A 364 1.96 10.58 6.69
C LEU A 364 2.19 11.78 7.60
N SER A 365 2.18 12.99 7.03
CA SER A 365 2.19 14.19 7.85
C SER A 365 0.92 14.24 8.73
N PRO A 366 1.06 14.46 10.05
CA PRO A 366 -0.10 14.64 10.94
C PRO A 366 -1.03 15.78 10.48
N ASP A 367 -0.49 16.84 9.88
CA ASP A 367 -1.30 17.96 9.35
C ASP A 367 -2.23 17.51 8.21
N ILE A 368 -1.79 16.56 7.37
CA ILE A 368 -2.62 15.96 6.31
C ILE A 368 -3.70 15.07 6.91
N ALA A 369 -3.35 14.22 7.88
CA ALA A 369 -4.33 13.40 8.60
C ALA A 369 -5.39 14.27 9.29
N ASP A 370 -4.97 15.35 9.97
CA ASP A 370 -5.84 16.34 10.60
C ASP A 370 -6.75 17.07 9.60
N TRP A 371 -6.23 17.36 8.41
CA TRP A 371 -7.03 17.99 7.35
C TRP A 371 -8.17 17.07 6.89
N PHE A 372 -7.89 15.79 6.64
CA PHE A 372 -8.91 14.81 6.29
C PHE A 372 -9.90 14.61 7.44
N GLY A 373 -9.41 14.51 8.68
CA GLY A 373 -10.23 14.43 9.88
C GLY A 373 -11.18 15.62 10.03
N ALA A 374 -10.70 16.84 9.77
CA ALA A 374 -11.51 18.06 9.75
C ALA A 374 -12.57 18.04 8.64
N ALA A 375 -12.30 17.39 7.51
CA ALA A 375 -13.27 17.16 6.45
C ALA A 375 -14.27 16.03 6.76
N GLY A 376 -14.11 15.34 7.91
CA GLY A 376 -14.97 14.24 8.34
C GLY A 376 -14.57 12.86 7.77
N MET A 377 -13.33 12.72 7.31
CA MET A 377 -12.77 11.47 6.80
C MET A 377 -11.56 11.08 7.67
N VAL A 378 -11.69 10.01 8.43
CA VAL A 378 -10.60 9.53 9.29
C VAL A 378 -9.54 8.86 8.43
N VAL A 379 -8.28 9.28 8.56
CA VAL A 379 -7.14 8.56 8.03
C VAL A 379 -6.48 7.84 9.21
N ILE A 380 -6.39 6.53 9.14
CA ILE A 380 -5.61 5.71 10.08
C ILE A 380 -4.29 5.33 9.42
N GLU A 381 -3.24 5.32 10.19
CA GLU A 381 -1.93 4.93 9.72
C GLU A 381 -1.66 3.46 10.06
N GLY A 382 -1.00 2.75 9.14
CA GLY A 382 -0.54 1.37 9.34
C GLY A 382 0.96 1.27 9.08
N TYR A 383 1.61 0.36 9.80
CA TYR A 383 3.03 0.08 9.66
C TYR A 383 3.25 -1.40 9.40
N ALA A 384 4.06 -1.67 8.40
CA ALA A 384 4.54 -2.99 8.05
C ALA A 384 5.70 -2.91 7.06
N LEU A 385 6.36 -4.04 6.86
CA LEU A 385 7.33 -4.27 5.81
C LEU A 385 6.87 -5.45 4.93
N THR A 386 7.53 -5.66 3.81
CA THR A 386 7.31 -6.88 3.02
C THR A 386 7.63 -8.11 3.85
N GLU A 387 8.69 -8.04 4.65
CA GLU A 387 9.16 -9.08 5.57
C GLU A 387 8.16 -9.41 6.70
N THR A 388 7.14 -8.57 6.88
CA THR A 388 6.03 -8.81 7.82
C THR A 388 4.67 -8.88 7.11
N GLY A 389 4.65 -9.35 5.87
CA GLY A 389 3.43 -9.58 5.09
C GLY A 389 2.55 -8.35 4.85
N GLY A 390 3.05 -7.13 5.07
CA GLY A 390 2.29 -5.90 4.84
C GLY A 390 1.35 -5.48 5.99
N GLY A 391 1.34 -6.18 7.14
CA GLY A 391 0.46 -5.83 8.25
C GLY A 391 1.06 -6.15 9.62
N SER A 392 1.53 -5.14 10.37
CA SER A 392 2.08 -5.32 11.72
C SER A 392 1.39 -4.46 12.78
N CYS A 393 1.20 -3.16 12.51
CA CYS A 393 0.51 -2.23 13.39
C CYS A 393 -0.54 -1.44 12.60
N ILE A 394 -1.62 -1.04 13.27
CA ILE A 394 -2.63 -0.19 12.66
C ILE A 394 -3.30 0.71 13.70
N GLY A 395 -3.63 1.94 13.28
CA GLY A 395 -4.34 2.93 14.07
C GLY A 395 -5.82 2.59 14.29
N SER A 396 -6.46 3.33 15.18
CA SER A 396 -7.88 3.18 15.52
C SER A 396 -8.74 4.23 14.81
N ILE A 397 -9.90 3.81 14.29
CA ILE A 397 -10.91 4.75 13.79
C ILE A 397 -11.61 5.46 14.95
N GLU A 398 -11.84 4.77 16.07
CA GLU A 398 -12.59 5.30 17.21
C GLU A 398 -11.74 6.31 18.00
N HIS A 399 -10.45 6.01 18.15
CA HIS A 399 -9.46 6.83 18.84
C HIS A 399 -8.30 7.18 17.91
N PRO A 400 -8.52 8.05 16.92
CA PRO A 400 -7.49 8.40 15.95
C PRO A 400 -6.34 9.15 16.61
N THR A 401 -5.13 8.80 16.22
CA THR A 401 -3.89 9.36 16.76
C THR A 401 -2.94 9.69 15.61
N PRO A 402 -3.11 10.85 14.94
CA PRO A 402 -2.25 11.26 13.84
C PRO A 402 -0.76 11.23 14.22
N GLY A 403 0.07 10.63 13.36
CA GLY A 403 1.51 10.46 13.59
C GLY A 403 1.89 9.21 14.41
N LEU A 404 0.91 8.39 14.81
CA LEU A 404 1.13 7.05 15.36
C LEU A 404 0.58 5.99 14.40
N VAL A 405 1.37 4.95 14.16
CA VAL A 405 0.94 3.83 13.30
C VAL A 405 0.10 2.79 14.06
N GLY A 406 -0.25 3.09 15.31
CA GLY A 406 -1.18 2.31 16.12
C GLY A 406 -0.56 1.17 16.90
N ALA A 407 -1.40 0.25 17.35
CA ALA A 407 -1.01 -0.92 18.13
C ALA A 407 -0.67 -2.11 17.23
N PRO A 408 0.14 -3.07 17.72
CA PRO A 408 0.37 -4.34 17.04
C PRO A 408 -0.94 -5.11 16.80
N LEU A 409 -1.00 -5.86 15.69
CA LEU A 409 -2.08 -6.81 15.45
C LEU A 409 -2.12 -7.86 16.57
N VAL A 410 -3.33 -8.35 16.89
CA VAL A 410 -3.51 -9.39 17.92
C VAL A 410 -2.66 -10.62 17.61
N GLY A 411 -1.86 -11.07 18.57
CA GLY A 411 -0.94 -12.21 18.39
C GLY A 411 0.42 -11.85 17.77
N SER A 412 0.71 -10.56 17.56
CA SER A 412 2.05 -10.07 17.23
C SER A 412 2.63 -9.23 18.38
N GLU A 413 3.94 -9.12 18.40
CA GLU A 413 4.69 -8.40 19.40
C GLU A 413 5.59 -7.37 18.73
N VAL A 414 5.67 -6.19 19.34
CA VAL A 414 6.61 -5.13 18.96
C VAL A 414 7.41 -4.72 20.18
N ARG A 415 8.72 -4.59 20.05
CA ARG A 415 9.59 -4.01 21.07
C ARG A 415 10.60 -3.06 20.44
N ILE A 416 11.12 -2.16 21.26
CA ILE A 416 12.20 -1.26 20.85
C ILE A 416 13.50 -1.77 21.47
N ALA A 417 14.52 -1.96 20.63
CA ALA A 417 15.87 -2.34 21.06
C ALA A 417 16.59 -1.15 21.72
N ASP A 418 17.73 -1.42 22.38
CA ASP A 418 18.51 -0.38 23.09
C ASP A 418 18.99 0.77 22.18
N ASP A 419 19.18 0.48 20.89
CA ASP A 419 19.56 1.47 19.89
C ASP A 419 18.37 2.16 19.21
N GLY A 420 17.15 1.89 19.66
CA GLY A 420 15.91 2.45 19.14
C GLY A 420 15.30 1.69 17.97
N GLU A 421 15.90 0.58 17.53
CA GLU A 421 15.37 -0.21 16.42
C GLU A 421 14.07 -0.93 16.81
N ILE A 422 13.09 -0.88 15.90
CA ILE A 422 11.84 -1.61 16.03
C ILE A 422 12.09 -3.09 15.72
N LEU A 423 11.73 -3.97 16.64
CA LEU A 423 11.77 -5.41 16.47
C LEU A 423 10.35 -5.97 16.48
N ILE A 424 10.04 -6.89 15.56
CA ILE A 424 8.71 -7.49 15.38
C ILE A 424 8.81 -9.00 15.50
N ARG A 425 7.84 -9.61 16.20
CA ARG A 425 7.68 -11.06 16.27
C ARG A 425 6.20 -11.42 16.07
N GLY A 426 5.93 -12.48 15.30
CA GLY A 426 4.57 -12.96 15.10
C GLY A 426 4.43 -13.86 13.87
N PRO A 427 3.25 -14.47 13.67
CA PRO A 427 3.00 -15.39 12.57
C PRO A 427 3.13 -14.77 11.16
N HIS A 428 3.07 -13.46 11.05
CA HIS A 428 3.19 -12.70 9.79
C HIS A 428 4.65 -12.43 9.38
N VAL A 429 5.62 -12.77 10.22
CA VAL A 429 7.04 -12.61 9.89
C VAL A 429 7.46 -13.65 8.85
N MET A 430 8.21 -13.22 7.84
CA MET A 430 8.72 -14.02 6.74
C MET A 430 9.44 -15.31 7.21
N ARG A 431 9.56 -16.30 6.32
CA ARG A 431 10.44 -17.45 6.51
C ARG A 431 11.92 -17.03 6.43
N GLY A 432 12.24 -16.11 5.53
CA GLY A 432 13.58 -15.60 5.27
C GLY A 432 13.69 -14.98 3.88
N TYR A 433 14.90 -14.62 3.51
CA TYR A 433 15.22 -14.18 2.14
C TYR A 433 15.60 -15.37 1.27
N HIS A 434 14.92 -15.53 0.15
CA HIS A 434 15.11 -16.61 -0.82
C HIS A 434 16.57 -16.69 -1.27
N ASN A 435 17.19 -17.87 -1.16
CA ASN A 435 18.59 -18.13 -1.48
C ASN A 435 19.60 -17.20 -0.76
N ARG A 436 19.23 -16.60 0.38
CA ARG A 436 20.08 -15.65 1.13
C ARG A 436 20.10 -15.96 2.64
N PRO A 437 20.62 -17.12 3.06
CA PRO A 437 20.62 -17.50 4.47
C PRO A 437 21.41 -16.51 5.35
N ASP A 438 22.54 -15.97 4.84
CA ASP A 438 23.35 -15.00 5.59
C ASP A 438 22.55 -13.71 5.83
N ALA A 439 21.91 -13.15 4.80
CA ALA A 439 21.07 -11.96 4.94
C ALA A 439 19.83 -12.21 5.84
N THR A 440 19.33 -13.43 5.87
CA THR A 440 18.25 -13.84 6.79
C THR A 440 18.74 -13.83 8.24
N ALA A 441 19.91 -14.41 8.50
CA ALA A 441 20.49 -14.46 9.84
C ALA A 441 20.88 -13.08 10.40
N GLU A 442 21.12 -12.08 9.52
CA GLU A 442 21.40 -10.70 9.93
C GLU A 442 20.16 -10.00 10.54
N VAL A 443 18.94 -10.38 10.14
CA VAL A 443 17.72 -9.68 10.49
C VAL A 443 16.71 -10.52 11.28
N LEU A 444 16.82 -11.84 11.23
CA LEU A 444 15.89 -12.76 11.90
C LEU A 444 16.63 -13.58 12.95
N SER A 445 16.32 -13.32 14.22
CA SER A 445 16.91 -14.05 15.35
C SER A 445 16.31 -15.44 15.51
N ALA A 446 17.04 -16.33 16.21
CA ALA A 446 16.61 -17.71 16.47
C ALA A 446 15.29 -17.82 17.28
N ASP A 447 14.96 -16.81 18.07
CA ASP A 447 13.73 -16.72 18.86
C ASP A 447 12.59 -15.97 18.12
N GLY A 448 12.76 -15.73 16.81
CA GLY A 448 11.73 -15.22 15.90
C GLY A 448 11.56 -13.70 15.86
N TRP A 449 12.46 -12.93 16.46
CA TRP A 449 12.45 -11.48 16.32
C TRP A 449 13.07 -11.04 15.00
N PHE A 450 12.33 -10.24 14.26
CA PHE A 450 12.76 -9.59 13.03
C PHE A 450 13.22 -8.15 13.33
N ALA A 451 14.45 -7.83 12.97
CA ALA A 451 15.04 -6.51 13.04
C ALA A 451 14.65 -5.71 11.78
N THR A 452 13.83 -4.68 11.96
CA THR A 452 13.17 -3.99 10.83
C THR A 452 14.07 -3.03 10.09
N GLY A 453 15.14 -2.56 10.72
CA GLY A 453 15.94 -1.45 10.22
C GLY A 453 15.26 -0.09 10.36
N ASP A 454 14.10 -0.01 11.00
CA ASP A 454 13.37 1.21 11.29
C ASP A 454 13.54 1.57 12.77
N ILE A 455 13.57 2.86 13.08
CA ILE A 455 13.68 3.42 14.44
C ILE A 455 12.31 3.91 14.88
N GLY A 456 11.98 3.68 16.15
CA GLY A 456 10.69 4.11 16.69
C GLY A 456 10.62 4.10 18.20
N GLU A 457 9.44 4.41 18.70
CA GLU A 457 9.11 4.44 20.11
C GLU A 457 7.69 3.91 20.36
N LEU A 458 7.48 3.32 21.52
CA LEU A 458 6.15 2.94 22.00
C LEU A 458 5.68 3.96 23.04
N ASP A 459 4.44 4.42 22.90
CA ASP A 459 3.83 5.26 23.93
C ASP A 459 3.34 4.41 25.13
N GLU A 460 2.80 5.10 26.16
CA GLU A 460 2.30 4.45 27.37
C GLU A 460 1.15 3.45 27.12
N GLN A 461 0.47 3.55 25.98
CA GLN A 461 -0.59 2.64 25.56
C GLN A 461 -0.10 1.53 24.62
N GLY A 462 1.21 1.43 24.40
CA GLY A 462 1.82 0.43 23.51
C GLY A 462 1.59 0.71 22.02
N ARG A 463 1.28 1.95 21.63
CA ARG A 463 1.13 2.35 20.23
C ARG A 463 2.47 2.79 19.67
N LEU A 464 2.77 2.32 18.47
CA LEU A 464 4.04 2.56 17.80
C LEU A 464 4.06 3.92 17.09
N ARG A 465 5.16 4.64 17.26
CA ARG A 465 5.59 5.75 16.40
C ARG A 465 6.85 5.33 15.66
N VAL A 466 6.81 5.37 14.34
CA VAL A 466 8.01 5.24 13.51
C VAL A 466 8.61 6.62 13.33
N THR A 467 9.88 6.76 13.64
CA THR A 467 10.56 8.07 13.58
C THR A 467 11.44 8.22 12.33
N ASP A 468 12.17 7.17 11.96
CA ASP A 468 12.98 7.17 10.74
C ASP A 468 13.51 5.75 10.41
N ARG A 469 14.30 5.65 9.33
CA ARG A 469 15.10 4.47 9.03
C ARG A 469 16.47 4.53 9.68
N LYS A 470 16.92 3.43 10.27
CA LYS A 470 18.22 3.33 10.96
C LYS A 470 19.39 3.73 10.06
N LYS A 471 19.33 3.38 8.76
CA LYS A 471 20.36 3.71 7.76
C LYS A 471 20.28 5.14 7.26
N ASP A 472 19.12 5.77 7.36
CA ASP A 472 18.86 7.10 6.82
C ASP A 472 19.06 8.19 7.89
N LEU A 473 19.17 7.81 9.17
CA LEU A 473 19.45 8.74 10.25
C LEU A 473 20.73 9.51 9.99
N ILE A 474 20.59 10.82 9.92
CA ILE A 474 21.71 11.74 9.77
C ILE A 474 22.31 12.03 11.15
N LYS A 475 23.61 11.79 11.32
CA LYS A 475 24.34 12.19 12.52
C LYS A 475 25.18 13.43 12.23
N THR A 476 24.78 14.56 12.78
CA THR A 476 25.57 15.80 12.63
C THR A 476 26.96 15.68 13.28
N SER A 477 27.91 16.50 12.85
CA SER A 477 29.25 16.56 13.46
C SER A 477 29.21 16.89 14.98
N GLY A 478 28.13 17.52 15.45
CA GLY A 478 27.85 17.76 16.88
C GLY A 478 27.23 16.59 17.61
N GLY A 479 27.11 15.41 16.97
CA GLY A 479 26.58 14.18 17.58
C GLY A 479 25.05 14.15 17.73
N LYS A 480 24.30 15.10 17.15
CA LYS A 480 22.85 15.12 17.17
C LYS A 480 22.31 14.31 15.99
N TYR A 481 21.28 13.52 16.25
CA TYR A 481 20.56 12.80 15.20
C TYR A 481 19.46 13.70 14.59
N ILE A 482 19.28 13.57 13.30
CA ILE A 482 18.23 14.19 12.50
C ILE A 482 17.50 13.05 11.79
N ALA A 483 16.17 13.09 11.82
CA ALA A 483 15.27 12.15 11.15
C ALA A 483 14.79 12.76 9.83
N PRO A 484 15.39 12.43 8.67
CA PRO A 484 15.08 13.07 7.39
C PRO A 484 13.62 12.90 6.99
N GLN A 485 13.08 11.68 7.07
CA GLN A 485 11.73 11.36 6.58
C GLN A 485 10.63 12.14 7.31
N ALA A 486 10.76 12.32 8.63
CA ALA A 486 9.81 13.12 9.42
C ALA A 486 9.80 14.59 8.97
N ILE A 487 10.95 15.15 8.62
CA ILE A 487 11.11 16.53 8.17
C ILE A 487 10.58 16.69 6.74
N GLU A 488 10.88 15.73 5.86
CA GLU A 488 10.42 15.69 4.46
C GLU A 488 8.89 15.60 4.38
N ALA A 489 8.27 14.78 5.25
CA ALA A 489 6.82 14.70 5.36
C ALA A 489 6.18 16.02 5.84
N GLN A 490 6.80 16.69 6.84
CA GLN A 490 6.33 17.99 7.31
C GLN A 490 6.47 19.07 6.22
N PHE A 491 7.55 19.05 5.43
CA PHE A 491 7.73 20.01 4.33
C PHE A 491 6.62 19.90 3.28
N LYS A 492 6.25 18.69 2.89
CA LYS A 492 5.15 18.47 1.93
C LYS A 492 3.80 19.01 2.43
N ALA A 493 3.60 19.03 3.75
CA ALA A 493 2.38 19.60 4.33
C ALA A 493 2.35 21.13 4.26
N VAL A 494 3.50 21.80 4.35
CA VAL A 494 3.60 23.27 4.32
C VAL A 494 3.86 23.82 2.92
N CYS A 495 4.35 23.02 1.98
CA CYS A 495 4.65 23.42 0.60
C CYS A 495 3.80 22.62 -0.42
N PRO A 496 2.60 23.10 -0.80
CA PRO A 496 1.72 22.41 -1.76
C PRO A 496 2.33 22.22 -3.16
N LEU A 497 3.39 22.95 -3.51
CA LEU A 497 4.11 22.77 -4.76
C LEU A 497 5.18 21.66 -4.69
N ALA A 498 5.52 21.16 -3.50
CA ALA A 498 6.58 20.19 -3.34
C ALA A 498 6.20 18.80 -3.91
N SER A 499 7.08 18.24 -4.75
CA SER A 499 7.06 16.83 -5.13
C SER A 499 7.87 16.01 -4.12
N GLN A 500 9.14 16.38 -3.91
CA GLN A 500 10.04 15.71 -2.97
C GLN A 500 10.91 16.74 -2.23
N MET A 501 11.36 16.38 -1.04
CA MET A 501 12.47 16.99 -0.34
C MET A 501 13.44 15.88 0.05
N LEU A 502 14.72 16.08 -0.16
CA LEU A 502 15.79 15.21 0.32
C LEU A 502 16.65 16.01 1.30
N VAL A 503 16.65 15.57 2.55
CA VAL A 503 17.50 16.17 3.59
C VAL A 503 18.90 15.57 3.53
N HIS A 504 19.93 16.43 3.53
CA HIS A 504 21.33 16.01 3.50
C HIS A 504 22.13 16.73 4.61
N GLY A 505 23.08 16.02 5.25
CA GLY A 505 23.88 16.64 6.30
C GLY A 505 24.64 15.65 7.18
N ASP A 506 24.75 14.39 6.78
CA ASP A 506 25.49 13.39 7.58
C ASP A 506 26.96 13.79 7.73
N GLY A 507 27.46 13.75 8.97
CA GLY A 507 28.80 14.20 9.33
C GLY A 507 29.01 15.72 9.17
N ARG A 508 27.98 16.51 8.82
CA ARG A 508 28.10 17.97 8.61
C ARG A 508 27.65 18.76 9.83
N ASN A 509 28.03 20.05 9.88
CA ASN A 509 27.68 20.95 10.99
C ASN A 509 26.19 21.34 10.98
N TYR A 510 25.53 21.24 9.83
CA TYR A 510 24.12 21.56 9.62
C TYR A 510 23.55 20.77 8.46
N ALA A 511 22.23 20.69 8.40
CA ALA A 511 21.54 20.04 7.33
C ALA A 511 21.08 21.03 6.25
N THR A 512 21.06 20.53 5.02
CA THR A 512 20.58 21.22 3.82
C THR A 512 19.48 20.38 3.17
N ALA A 513 18.81 20.92 2.14
CA ALA A 513 17.78 20.20 1.41
C ALA A 513 17.92 20.35 -0.10
N LEU A 514 17.64 19.27 -0.83
CA LEU A 514 17.30 19.29 -2.24
C LEU A 514 15.79 19.18 -2.37
N ILE A 515 15.18 20.00 -3.22
CA ILE A 515 13.73 20.08 -3.36
C ILE A 515 13.38 19.91 -4.84
N THR A 516 12.38 19.08 -5.14
CA THR A 516 11.71 19.07 -6.44
C THR A 516 10.26 19.51 -6.27
N LEU A 517 9.71 20.12 -7.31
CA LEU A 517 8.35 20.63 -7.33
C LEU A 517 7.50 19.76 -8.27
N ASP A 518 6.22 19.65 -8.00
CA ASP A 518 5.28 18.96 -8.88
C ASP A 518 5.09 19.80 -10.16
N PRO A 519 5.37 19.26 -11.35
CA PRO A 519 5.34 20.05 -12.59
C PRO A 519 3.96 20.66 -12.89
N ASP A 520 2.90 19.91 -12.62
CA ASP A 520 1.53 20.35 -12.90
C ASP A 520 1.10 21.46 -11.93
N ALA A 521 1.37 21.25 -10.63
CA ALA A 521 1.08 22.23 -9.60
C ALA A 521 1.89 23.53 -9.82
N LEU A 522 3.18 23.39 -10.18
CA LEU A 522 4.05 24.53 -10.47
C LEU A 522 3.57 25.32 -11.71
N ALA A 523 3.23 24.63 -12.79
CA ALA A 523 2.72 25.27 -14.01
C ALA A 523 1.39 26.00 -13.76
N GLN A 524 0.50 25.43 -12.95
CA GLN A 524 -0.75 26.05 -12.56
C GLN A 524 -0.51 27.28 -11.68
N TRP A 525 0.36 27.16 -10.67
CA TRP A 525 0.73 28.26 -9.79
C TRP A 525 1.39 29.40 -10.56
N GLY A 526 2.33 29.09 -11.47
CA GLY A 526 3.00 30.08 -12.31
C GLY A 526 2.01 30.91 -13.16
N ARG A 527 1.02 30.24 -13.77
CA ARG A 527 -0.07 30.92 -14.49
C ARG A 527 -0.88 31.87 -13.58
N ALA A 528 -1.19 31.41 -12.36
CA ALA A 528 -1.95 32.24 -11.40
C ALA A 528 -1.15 33.47 -10.93
N GLN A 529 0.19 33.36 -10.90
CA GLN A 529 1.10 34.48 -10.60
C GLN A 529 1.44 35.35 -11.82
N GLY A 530 0.93 35.02 -13.00
CA GLY A 530 1.18 35.76 -14.24
C GLY A 530 2.57 35.51 -14.84
N LEU A 531 3.24 34.40 -14.50
CA LEU A 531 4.52 34.04 -15.08
C LEU A 531 4.34 33.59 -16.55
N ALA A 532 5.28 34.03 -17.41
CA ALA A 532 5.16 33.84 -18.86
C ALA A 532 5.44 32.40 -19.33
N SER A 533 6.17 31.62 -18.55
CA SER A 533 6.55 30.24 -18.90
C SER A 533 5.73 29.22 -18.14
N THR A 534 5.53 28.05 -18.76
CA THR A 534 5.01 26.84 -18.12
C THR A 534 6.07 25.73 -18.10
N ASP A 535 7.26 26.00 -18.63
CA ASP A 535 8.38 25.07 -18.62
C ASP A 535 8.96 24.93 -17.21
N TYR A 536 9.08 23.70 -16.75
CA TYR A 536 9.54 23.38 -15.40
C TYR A 536 10.92 23.96 -15.09
N ALA A 537 11.90 23.76 -16.01
CA ALA A 537 13.28 24.21 -15.79
C ALA A 537 13.41 25.74 -15.74
N VAL A 538 12.51 26.45 -16.43
CA VAL A 538 12.40 27.91 -16.39
C VAL A 538 11.75 28.37 -15.08
N LEU A 539 10.62 27.76 -14.71
CA LEU A 539 9.86 28.13 -13.52
C LEU A 539 10.64 27.93 -12.23
N VAL A 540 11.37 26.82 -12.07
CA VAL A 540 12.15 26.55 -10.85
C VAL A 540 13.33 27.52 -10.65
N ALA A 541 13.72 28.26 -11.69
CA ALA A 541 14.72 29.30 -11.61
C ALA A 541 14.11 30.71 -11.41
N ASP A 542 12.80 30.85 -11.49
CA ASP A 542 12.10 32.12 -11.32
C ASP A 542 12.21 32.61 -9.87
N PRO A 543 12.58 33.89 -9.63
CA PRO A 543 12.66 34.43 -8.28
C PRO A 543 11.40 34.30 -7.46
N ALA A 544 10.20 34.45 -8.05
CA ALA A 544 8.93 34.33 -7.35
C ALA A 544 8.71 32.91 -6.82
N VAL A 545 9.10 31.88 -7.59
CA VAL A 545 9.04 30.47 -7.17
C VAL A 545 10.04 30.22 -6.04
N LEU A 546 11.27 30.70 -6.17
CA LEU A 546 12.29 30.54 -5.14
C LEU A 546 11.92 31.24 -3.83
N ASP A 547 11.32 32.42 -3.89
CA ASP A 547 10.83 33.14 -2.71
C ASP A 547 9.65 32.40 -2.05
N TYR A 548 8.74 31.82 -2.84
CA TYR A 548 7.66 30.99 -2.31
C TYR A 548 8.20 29.75 -1.58
N VAL A 549 9.14 29.02 -2.21
CA VAL A 549 9.75 27.84 -1.59
C VAL A 549 10.52 28.23 -0.33
N ARG A 550 11.21 29.37 -0.34
CA ARG A 550 11.93 29.90 0.84
C ARG A 550 10.96 30.16 2.00
N ALA A 551 9.81 30.77 1.74
CA ALA A 551 8.80 30.98 2.78
C ALA A 551 8.31 29.65 3.37
N CYS A 552 8.11 28.61 2.55
CA CYS A 552 7.76 27.27 3.02
C CYS A 552 8.88 26.64 3.88
N VAL A 553 10.15 26.80 3.49
CA VAL A 553 11.30 26.31 4.28
C VAL A 553 11.42 27.05 5.60
N ASP A 554 11.16 28.35 5.63
CA ASP A 554 11.17 29.15 6.85
C ASP A 554 10.03 28.75 7.80
N GLU A 555 8.83 28.49 7.27
CA GLU A 555 7.72 27.96 8.04
C GLU A 555 8.06 26.58 8.64
N LEU A 556 8.62 25.65 7.83
CA LEU A 556 9.10 24.35 8.32
C LEU A 556 10.13 24.54 9.44
N ASN A 557 11.15 25.39 9.22
CA ASN A 557 12.19 25.64 10.22
C ASN A 557 11.64 26.17 11.55
N GLY A 558 10.54 26.91 11.51
CA GLY A 558 9.83 27.39 12.72
C GLY A 558 9.21 26.26 13.55
N ARG A 559 9.03 25.06 12.99
CA ARG A 559 8.46 23.87 13.64
C ARG A 559 9.53 22.89 14.16
N LEU A 560 10.79 23.06 13.76
CA LEU A 560 11.91 22.15 13.99
C LEU A 560 12.81 22.58 15.13
N ASN A 561 13.51 21.63 15.76
CA ASN A 561 14.59 21.92 16.68
C ASN A 561 15.74 22.63 15.96
N ARG A 562 16.52 23.43 16.68
CA ARG A 562 17.62 24.25 16.12
C ARG A 562 18.63 23.44 15.27
N TRP A 563 18.93 22.22 15.67
CA TRP A 563 19.88 21.36 14.97
C TRP A 563 19.26 20.65 13.74
N GLU A 564 17.94 20.64 13.65
CA GLU A 564 17.17 20.07 12.52
C GLU A 564 16.86 21.11 11.45
N THR A 565 17.05 22.39 11.72
CA THR A 565 16.70 23.45 10.75
C THR A 565 17.56 23.40 9.48
N ARG A 566 16.92 23.65 8.33
CA ARG A 566 17.60 23.77 7.02
C ARG A 566 18.27 25.13 6.93
N LYS A 567 19.60 25.14 6.79
CA LYS A 567 20.38 26.38 6.65
C LYS A 567 20.43 26.86 5.20
N ASP A 568 20.29 25.92 4.26
CA ASP A 568 20.26 26.19 2.83
C ASP A 568 19.45 25.11 2.10
N PHE A 569 18.94 25.44 0.91
CA PHE A 569 18.25 24.51 0.06
C PHE A 569 18.51 24.81 -1.42
N ARG A 570 18.28 23.80 -2.27
CA ARG A 570 18.35 23.96 -3.72
C ARG A 570 17.13 23.32 -4.37
N VAL A 571 16.45 24.08 -5.23
CA VAL A 571 15.40 23.52 -6.11
C VAL A 571 16.08 22.91 -7.34
N LEU A 572 15.74 21.66 -7.63
CA LEU A 572 16.34 20.93 -8.77
C LEU A 572 15.64 21.29 -10.07
N ARG A 573 16.40 21.29 -11.17
CA ARG A 573 15.92 21.65 -12.51
C ARG A 573 15.09 20.55 -13.19
N HIS A 574 15.07 19.36 -12.62
CA HIS A 574 14.30 18.22 -13.08
C HIS A 574 13.58 17.60 -11.88
N ASP A 575 12.33 17.19 -12.07
CA ASP A 575 11.65 16.37 -11.05
C ASP A 575 12.31 14.98 -11.06
N THR A 576 12.67 14.51 -9.89
CA THR A 576 13.17 13.15 -9.70
C THR A 576 11.95 12.29 -9.38
N GLN A 577 11.41 11.60 -10.39
CA GLN A 577 10.37 10.57 -10.19
C GLN A 577 10.94 9.31 -9.55
#